data_26f50cb12f9bea4b21fe3e9e0f250b47
#
_entry.id   26f50cb12f9bea4b21fe3e9e0f250b47
#
_cell.length_a   1.000
_cell.length_b   1.000
_cell.length_c   1.000
_cell.angle_alpha   90.00
_cell.angle_beta   90.00
_cell.angle_gamma   90.00
#
_symmetry.space_group_name_H-M   'P 1'
#
loop_
_entity.id
_entity.type
_entity.pdbx_description
1 polymer ?
#
loop_
_entity_poly.entity_id
_entity_poly.type
_entity_poly.pdbx_seq_one_letter_code
_entity_poly.pdbx_strand_id
1 'polypeptide(L)'
;MLDMRLGNDSDIPFIMNLVRDGITSGAFFYFGGKGFETVKSELESVTRKYRDNIPIGDYLFVFDAQLKREPVGFALLTGRNDFAGRASHLEIRMFAVAADKQGKGIGKNMLTSIIEATPGHRLEASCLPPSIKMMKLLAGSGFKLINTTQGGKKTYRFVD
;
A
#
# COMPACT_ATOMS: atom_id res chain seq x y z
N MET A 1 6.09 -8.88 16.16
CA MET A 1 6.55 -9.20 14.80
C MET A 1 5.33 -9.52 13.92
N LEU A 2 5.41 -9.22 12.66
CA LEU A 2 4.32 -9.41 11.70
C LEU A 2 4.68 -10.50 10.70
N ASP A 3 3.68 -11.24 10.26
CA ASP A 3 3.79 -12.13 9.11
C ASP A 3 3.21 -11.44 7.88
N MET A 4 4.01 -11.33 6.83
CA MET A 4 3.60 -10.76 5.55
C MET A 4 3.25 -11.90 4.58
N ARG A 5 2.10 -11.82 3.95
CA ARG A 5 1.63 -12.80 2.96
C ARG A 5 0.87 -12.12 1.84
N LEU A 6 0.66 -12.82 0.74
CA LEU A 6 -0.25 -12.35 -0.30
C LEU A 6 -1.69 -12.41 0.19
N GLY A 7 -2.47 -11.41 -0.18
CA GLY A 7 -3.89 -11.35 0.12
C GLY A 7 -4.70 -12.36 -0.68
N ASN A 8 -5.84 -12.75 -0.13
CA ASN A 8 -6.80 -13.64 -0.78
C ASN A 8 -8.23 -13.09 -0.64
N ASP A 9 -9.19 -13.78 -1.23
CA ASP A 9 -10.58 -13.32 -1.26
C ASP A 9 -11.15 -13.06 0.15
N SER A 10 -10.74 -13.84 1.14
CA SER A 10 -11.24 -13.69 2.52
C SER A 10 -10.71 -12.43 3.23
N ASP A 11 -9.67 -11.80 2.70
CA ASP A 11 -9.11 -10.56 3.25
C ASP A 11 -9.86 -9.32 2.78
N ILE A 12 -10.64 -9.41 1.72
CA ILE A 12 -11.27 -8.25 1.09
C ILE A 12 -12.18 -7.49 2.05
N PRO A 13 -13.03 -8.11 2.87
CA PRO A 13 -13.84 -7.35 3.84
C PRO A 13 -13.00 -6.53 4.81
N PHE A 14 -11.91 -7.08 5.34
CA PHE A 14 -10.98 -6.35 6.21
C PHE A 14 -10.34 -5.17 5.47
N ILE A 15 -9.81 -5.41 4.28
CA ILE A 15 -9.16 -4.37 3.47
C ILE A 15 -10.16 -3.26 3.14
N MET A 16 -11.38 -3.60 2.74
CA MET A 16 -12.39 -2.60 2.36
C MET A 16 -12.84 -1.74 3.53
N ASN A 17 -12.82 -2.23 4.76
CA ASN A 17 -13.03 -1.39 5.94
C ASN A 17 -11.93 -0.33 6.07
N LEU A 18 -10.68 -0.69 5.88
CA LEU A 18 -9.56 0.26 5.91
C LEU A 18 -9.61 1.24 4.74
N VAL A 19 -10.02 0.79 3.56
CA VAL A 19 -10.21 1.66 2.39
C VAL A 19 -11.31 2.69 2.65
N ARG A 20 -12.42 2.29 3.25
CA ARG A 20 -13.52 3.20 3.62
C ARG A 20 -13.02 4.30 4.54
N ASP A 21 -12.27 3.94 5.57
CA ASP A 21 -11.68 4.89 6.51
C ASP A 21 -10.72 5.85 5.79
N GLY A 22 -9.90 5.33 4.88
CA GLY A 22 -8.97 6.11 4.08
C GLY A 22 -9.65 7.10 3.12
N ILE A 23 -10.74 6.70 2.48
CA ILE A 23 -11.54 7.58 1.62
C ILE A 23 -12.21 8.67 2.46
N THR A 24 -12.81 8.31 3.59
CA THR A 24 -13.47 9.26 4.50
C THR A 24 -12.51 10.30 5.04
N SER A 25 -11.28 9.91 5.40
CA SER A 25 -10.25 10.83 5.89
C SER A 25 -9.54 11.63 4.80
N GLY A 26 -9.77 11.32 3.52
CA GLY A 26 -9.10 11.95 2.38
C GLY A 26 -7.70 11.40 2.10
N ALA A 27 -7.26 10.34 2.82
CA ALA A 27 -5.96 9.71 2.58
C ALA A 27 -5.93 8.92 1.27
N PHE A 28 -7.05 8.34 0.86
CA PHE A 28 -7.22 7.67 -0.42
C PHE A 28 -8.10 8.50 -1.35
N PHE A 29 -7.66 8.69 -2.57
CA PHE A 29 -8.39 9.47 -3.56
C PHE A 29 -8.71 8.63 -4.80
N TYR A 30 -9.98 8.66 -5.21
CA TYR A 30 -10.44 8.03 -6.44
C TYR A 30 -11.35 8.97 -7.20
N PHE A 31 -11.14 9.06 -8.51
CA PHE A 31 -11.90 9.95 -9.38
C PHE A 31 -13.37 9.52 -9.48
N GLY A 32 -14.28 10.49 -9.51
CA GLY A 32 -15.67 10.32 -9.88
C GLY A 32 -16.60 9.74 -8.81
N GLY A 33 -16.24 9.77 -7.53
CA GLY A 33 -17.11 9.34 -6.44
C GLY A 33 -17.45 7.84 -6.39
N LYS A 34 -16.82 7.02 -7.24
CA LYS A 34 -16.96 5.56 -7.28
C LYS A 34 -15.78 4.85 -6.60
N GLY A 35 -15.05 5.55 -5.77
CA GLY A 35 -13.78 5.09 -5.23
C GLY A 35 -13.87 3.75 -4.53
N PHE A 36 -14.84 3.56 -3.64
CA PHE A 36 -14.99 2.34 -2.85
C PHE A 36 -15.23 1.10 -3.74
N GLU A 37 -16.21 1.17 -4.64
CA GLU A 37 -16.55 0.03 -5.52
C GLU A 37 -15.44 -0.25 -6.55
N THR A 38 -14.77 0.78 -7.05
CA THR A 38 -13.65 0.65 -7.97
C THR A 38 -12.49 -0.09 -7.30
N VAL A 39 -12.15 0.28 -6.06
CA VAL A 39 -11.09 -0.40 -5.29
C VAL A 39 -11.47 -1.84 -5.03
N LYS A 40 -12.70 -2.10 -4.62
CA LYS A 40 -13.18 -3.46 -4.36
C LYS A 40 -13.03 -4.34 -5.61
N SER A 41 -13.48 -3.85 -6.77
CA SER A 41 -13.36 -4.58 -8.03
C SER A 41 -11.90 -4.84 -8.42
N GLU A 42 -11.02 -3.88 -8.18
CA GLU A 42 -9.59 -4.04 -8.43
C GLU A 42 -8.99 -5.11 -7.53
N LEU A 43 -9.28 -5.09 -6.24
CA LEU A 43 -8.78 -6.08 -5.29
C LEU A 43 -9.32 -7.48 -5.59
N GLU A 44 -10.58 -7.61 -5.93
CA GLU A 44 -11.18 -8.89 -6.35
C GLU A 44 -10.51 -9.42 -7.63
N SER A 45 -10.15 -8.55 -8.55
CA SER A 45 -9.39 -8.93 -9.76
C SER A 45 -7.99 -9.45 -9.41
N VAL A 46 -7.29 -8.78 -8.49
CA VAL A 46 -5.95 -9.20 -8.05
C VAL A 46 -6.01 -10.57 -7.37
N THR A 47 -6.89 -10.76 -6.42
CA THR A 47 -7.02 -12.05 -5.69
C THR A 47 -7.45 -13.18 -6.60
N ARG A 48 -8.34 -12.92 -7.57
CA ARG A 48 -8.75 -13.90 -8.58
C ARG A 48 -7.54 -14.33 -9.42
N LYS A 49 -6.71 -13.40 -9.87
CA LYS A 49 -5.51 -13.72 -10.66
C LYS A 49 -4.51 -14.53 -9.84
N TYR A 50 -4.35 -14.25 -8.55
CA TYR A 50 -3.54 -15.10 -7.67
C TYR A 50 -4.08 -16.52 -7.58
N ARG A 51 -5.39 -16.66 -7.37
CA ARG A 51 -6.05 -17.97 -7.31
C ARG A 51 -5.89 -18.77 -8.61
N ASP A 52 -5.97 -18.09 -9.75
CA ASP A 52 -5.86 -18.71 -11.08
C ASP A 52 -4.40 -18.80 -11.57
N ASN A 53 -3.42 -18.44 -10.74
CA ASN A 53 -1.99 -18.43 -11.05
C ASN A 53 -1.63 -17.57 -12.29
N ILE A 54 -2.35 -16.48 -12.50
CA ILE A 54 -2.07 -15.53 -13.59
C ILE A 54 -1.00 -14.55 -13.12
N PRO A 55 0.15 -14.43 -13.83
CA PRO A 55 1.18 -13.46 -13.49
C PRO A 55 0.67 -12.02 -13.63
N ILE A 56 0.90 -11.21 -12.60
CA ILE A 56 0.55 -9.78 -12.59
C ILE A 56 1.64 -8.95 -11.94
N GLY A 57 1.65 -7.65 -12.25
CA GLY A 57 2.58 -6.67 -11.67
C GLY A 57 2.08 -6.04 -10.38
N ASP A 58 0.99 -6.55 -9.79
CA ASP A 58 0.43 -6.06 -8.54
C ASP A 58 0.73 -7.02 -7.39
N TYR A 59 1.11 -6.44 -6.25
CA TYR A 59 1.39 -7.19 -5.02
C TYR A 59 0.45 -6.69 -3.93
N LEU A 60 -0.54 -7.51 -3.59
CA LEU A 60 -1.42 -7.27 -2.45
C LEU A 60 -0.84 -8.02 -1.25
N PHE A 61 -0.22 -7.28 -0.34
CA PHE A 61 0.31 -7.84 0.90
C PHE A 61 -0.67 -7.61 2.05
N VAL A 62 -0.88 -8.64 2.84
CA VAL A 62 -1.62 -8.59 4.10
C VAL A 62 -0.64 -8.93 5.22
N PHE A 63 -0.74 -8.19 6.31
CA PHE A 63 0.12 -8.35 7.48
C PHE A 63 -0.71 -8.86 8.64
N ASP A 64 -0.32 -10.02 9.16
CA ASP A 64 -0.98 -10.66 10.29
C ASP A 64 -0.17 -10.48 11.57
N ALA A 65 -0.85 -10.30 12.70
CA ALA A 65 -0.24 -10.41 14.01
C ALA A 65 0.10 -11.88 14.28
N GLN A 66 1.38 -12.18 14.56
CA GLN A 66 1.86 -13.56 14.67
C GLN A 66 1.10 -14.43 15.68
N LEU A 67 0.80 -13.86 16.85
CA LEU A 67 0.16 -14.62 17.93
C LEU A 67 -1.28 -15.02 17.65
N LYS A 68 -2.01 -14.14 16.93
CA LYS A 68 -3.45 -14.32 16.69
C LYS A 68 -3.78 -14.67 15.24
N ARG A 69 -2.82 -14.58 14.35
CA ARG A 69 -3.02 -14.68 12.89
C ARG A 69 -4.17 -13.81 12.39
N GLU A 70 -4.28 -12.63 12.97
CA GLU A 70 -5.31 -11.65 12.69
C GLU A 70 -4.72 -10.56 11.79
N PRO A 71 -5.39 -10.19 10.68
CA PRO A 71 -4.87 -9.14 9.83
C PRO A 71 -4.90 -7.79 10.56
N VAL A 72 -3.77 -7.08 10.53
CA VAL A 72 -3.59 -5.78 11.18
C VAL A 72 -3.34 -4.65 10.20
N GLY A 73 -3.03 -4.99 8.94
CA GLY A 73 -2.79 -4.00 7.90
C GLY A 73 -2.64 -4.62 6.53
N PHE A 74 -2.60 -3.78 5.51
CA PHE A 74 -2.35 -4.21 4.13
C PHE A 74 -1.57 -3.15 3.36
N ALA A 75 -0.98 -3.59 2.25
CA ALA A 75 -0.37 -2.72 1.26
C ALA A 75 -0.65 -3.25 -0.15
N LEU A 76 -0.93 -2.35 -1.09
CA LEU A 76 -1.03 -2.66 -2.50
C LEU A 76 0.10 -1.96 -3.23
N LEU A 77 0.96 -2.75 -3.87
CA LEU A 77 2.06 -2.27 -4.69
C LEU A 77 1.80 -2.61 -6.14
N THR A 78 2.15 -1.69 -7.04
CA THR A 78 2.02 -1.90 -8.49
C THR A 78 3.35 -1.59 -9.18
N GLY A 79 3.79 -2.50 -10.05
CA GLY A 79 4.93 -2.26 -10.92
C GLY A 79 4.62 -1.16 -11.94
N ARG A 80 5.53 -0.20 -12.08
CA ARG A 80 5.44 0.89 -13.05
C ARG A 80 6.57 0.78 -14.05
N ASN A 81 6.28 1.16 -15.28
CA ASN A 81 7.24 1.19 -16.37
C ASN A 81 7.57 2.63 -16.75
N ASP A 82 8.77 2.84 -17.29
CA ASP A 82 9.14 4.10 -17.91
C ASP A 82 8.46 4.27 -19.29
N PHE A 83 8.73 5.40 -19.95
CA PHE A 83 8.16 5.68 -21.27
C PHE A 83 8.60 4.69 -22.37
N ALA A 84 9.69 3.96 -22.17
CA ALA A 84 10.17 2.93 -23.08
C ALA A 84 9.62 1.53 -22.73
N GLY A 85 8.71 1.42 -21.76
CA GLY A 85 8.13 0.15 -21.31
C GLY A 85 9.04 -0.68 -20.42
N ARG A 86 10.15 -0.13 -19.93
CA ARG A 86 11.05 -0.82 -19.00
C ARG A 86 10.59 -0.66 -17.58
N ALA A 87 10.79 -1.69 -16.76
CA ALA A 87 10.47 -1.62 -15.33
C ALA A 87 11.22 -0.44 -14.68
N SER A 88 10.48 0.48 -14.06
CA SER A 88 11.00 1.69 -13.44
C SER A 88 11.04 1.58 -11.93
N HIS A 89 9.90 1.27 -11.30
CA HIS A 89 9.76 1.22 -9.85
C HIS A 89 8.54 0.42 -9.43
N LEU A 90 8.44 0.14 -8.13
CA LEU A 90 7.23 -0.34 -7.48
C LEU A 90 6.58 0.83 -6.76
N GLU A 91 5.33 1.10 -7.06
CA GLU A 91 4.55 2.13 -6.38
C GLU A 91 3.72 1.52 -5.25
N ILE A 92 3.90 2.02 -4.04
CA ILE A 92 3.01 1.72 -2.92
C ILE A 92 1.75 2.57 -3.11
N ARG A 93 0.71 1.96 -3.66
CA ARG A 93 -0.54 2.66 -4.00
C ARG A 93 -1.46 2.81 -2.81
N MET A 94 -1.49 1.82 -1.94
CA MET A 94 -2.28 1.82 -0.73
C MET A 94 -1.46 1.23 0.41
N PHE A 95 -1.65 1.78 1.59
CA PHE A 95 -0.97 1.32 2.80
C PHE A 95 -1.83 1.75 3.99
N ALA A 96 -2.28 0.79 4.78
CA ALA A 96 -3.11 1.10 5.92
C ALA A 96 -2.91 0.10 7.06
N VAL A 97 -3.01 0.62 8.28
CA VAL A 97 -2.99 -0.13 9.53
C VAL A 97 -4.38 -0.02 10.17
N ALA A 98 -4.89 -1.12 10.71
CA ALA A 98 -6.17 -1.12 11.42
C ALA A 98 -6.19 -0.04 12.52
N ALA A 99 -7.33 0.66 12.65
CA ALA A 99 -7.44 1.84 13.52
C ALA A 99 -7.05 1.55 14.98
N ASP A 100 -7.46 0.39 15.51
CA ASP A 100 -7.16 -0.06 16.87
C ASP A 100 -5.71 -0.52 17.07
N LYS A 101 -4.94 -0.64 15.99
CA LYS A 101 -3.54 -1.07 15.99
C LYS A 101 -2.56 0.06 15.68
N GLN A 102 -3.04 1.26 15.37
CA GLN A 102 -2.17 2.40 15.08
C GLN A 102 -1.42 2.88 16.33
N GLY A 103 -0.29 3.57 16.14
CA GLY A 103 0.53 4.09 17.21
C GLY A 103 1.39 3.06 17.95
N LYS A 104 1.49 1.83 17.44
CA LYS A 104 2.24 0.71 18.04
C LYS A 104 3.43 0.26 17.21
N GLY A 105 3.86 1.07 16.26
CA GLY A 105 4.99 0.75 15.38
C GLY A 105 4.67 -0.25 14.26
N ILE A 106 3.42 -0.68 14.10
CA ILE A 106 3.03 -1.67 13.09
C ILE A 106 3.31 -1.16 11.68
N GLY A 107 2.95 0.09 11.38
CA GLY A 107 3.22 0.68 10.07
C GLY A 107 4.71 0.67 9.71
N LYS A 108 5.58 0.95 10.67
CA LYS A 108 7.02 0.88 10.47
C LYS A 108 7.49 -0.55 10.17
N ASN A 109 6.99 -1.52 10.91
CA ASN A 109 7.31 -2.94 10.67
C ASN A 109 6.82 -3.42 9.30
N MET A 110 5.60 -3.02 8.89
CA MET A 110 5.07 -3.33 7.57
C MET A 110 5.97 -2.76 6.47
N LEU A 111 6.34 -1.50 6.58
CA LEU A 111 7.18 -0.84 5.56
C LEU A 111 8.58 -1.46 5.51
N THR A 112 9.17 -1.81 6.65
CA THR A 112 10.44 -2.55 6.71
C THR A 112 10.33 -3.89 5.99
N SER A 113 9.27 -4.66 6.25
CA SER A 113 9.04 -5.95 5.58
C SER A 113 8.91 -5.79 4.06
N ILE A 114 8.24 -4.73 3.58
CA ILE A 114 8.15 -4.45 2.15
C ILE A 114 9.52 -4.16 1.55
N ILE A 115 10.32 -3.31 2.21
CA ILE A 115 11.68 -2.98 1.74
C ILE A 115 12.54 -4.24 1.65
N GLU A 116 12.51 -5.08 2.67
CA GLU A 116 13.27 -6.33 2.73
C GLU A 116 12.83 -7.35 1.68
N ALA A 117 11.53 -7.38 1.36
CA ALA A 117 10.97 -8.29 0.37
C ALA A 117 11.21 -7.86 -1.08
N THR A 118 11.63 -6.61 -1.30
CA THR A 118 11.83 -6.03 -2.63
C THR A 118 13.25 -5.49 -2.83
N PRO A 119 14.30 -6.31 -2.56
CA PRO A 119 15.66 -5.84 -2.67
C PRO A 119 16.00 -5.41 -4.10
N GLY A 120 16.73 -4.32 -4.24
CA GLY A 120 17.12 -3.77 -5.54
C GLY A 120 16.00 -3.07 -6.31
N HIS A 121 14.79 -3.03 -5.77
CA HIS A 121 13.69 -2.29 -6.38
C HIS A 121 13.62 -0.87 -5.84
N ARG A 122 13.40 0.08 -6.75
CA ARG A 122 13.05 1.43 -6.36
C ARG A 122 11.59 1.45 -5.92
N LEU A 123 11.35 1.88 -4.68
CA LEU A 123 10.01 2.04 -4.13
C LEU A 123 9.60 3.50 -4.16
N GLU A 124 8.37 3.77 -4.57
CA GLU A 124 7.78 5.10 -4.51
C GLU A 124 6.42 5.06 -3.82
N ALA A 125 6.08 6.14 -3.14
CA ALA A 125 4.77 6.34 -2.55
C ALA A 125 4.37 7.81 -2.66
N SER A 126 3.14 8.07 -3.08
CA SER A 126 2.58 9.42 -3.15
C SER A 126 1.53 9.60 -2.08
N CYS A 127 1.61 10.72 -1.35
CA CYS A 127 0.72 11.05 -0.26
C CYS A 127 -0.07 12.31 -0.58
N LEU A 128 -1.39 12.24 -0.38
CA LEU A 128 -2.25 13.41 -0.39
C LEU A 128 -2.03 14.25 0.88
N PRO A 129 -2.36 15.56 0.87
CA PRO A 129 -2.13 16.44 2.02
C PRO A 129 -2.62 15.91 3.38
N PRO A 130 -3.78 15.23 3.51
CA PRO A 130 -4.23 14.68 4.79
C PRO A 130 -3.38 13.55 5.34
N SER A 131 -2.53 12.91 4.53
CA SER A 131 -1.75 11.71 4.90
C SER A 131 -0.46 12.05 5.66
N ILE A 132 -0.54 12.93 6.64
CA ILE A 132 0.63 13.42 7.41
C ILE A 132 1.34 12.28 8.13
N LYS A 133 0.60 11.35 8.72
CA LYS A 133 1.18 10.19 9.42
C LYS A 133 2.00 9.30 8.48
N MET A 134 1.49 9.08 7.27
CA MET A 134 2.20 8.29 6.25
C MET A 134 3.46 9.01 5.77
N MET A 135 3.39 10.33 5.58
CA MET A 135 4.56 11.13 5.20
C MET A 135 5.68 11.02 6.23
N LYS A 136 5.35 11.11 7.52
CA LYS A 136 6.32 10.94 8.62
C LYS A 136 6.89 9.53 8.65
N LEU A 137 6.06 8.52 8.42
CA LEU A 137 6.48 7.13 8.39
C LEU A 137 7.48 6.88 7.23
N LEU A 138 7.17 7.36 6.04
CA LEU A 138 8.06 7.24 4.87
C LEU A 138 9.40 7.93 5.13
N ALA A 139 9.39 9.18 5.58
CA ALA A 139 10.61 9.93 5.87
C ALA A 139 11.44 9.24 6.96
N GLY A 140 10.81 8.73 8.01
CA GLY A 140 11.48 8.00 9.09
C GLY A 140 11.99 6.61 8.71
N SER A 141 11.59 6.10 7.54
CA SER A 141 12.00 4.78 7.01
C SER A 141 13.00 4.88 5.85
N GLY A 142 13.58 6.05 5.62
CA GLY A 142 14.61 6.25 4.61
C GLY A 142 14.11 6.70 3.25
N PHE A 143 12.82 6.94 3.08
CA PHE A 143 12.28 7.55 1.86
C PHE A 143 12.61 9.03 1.83
N LYS A 144 12.90 9.55 0.65
CA LYS A 144 13.18 10.95 0.42
C LYS A 144 12.09 11.59 -0.44
N LEU A 145 11.71 12.81 -0.09
CA LEU A 145 10.78 13.60 -0.89
C LEU A 145 11.44 13.96 -2.23
N ILE A 146 10.80 13.58 -3.34
CA ILE A 146 11.33 13.84 -4.69
C ILE A 146 10.47 14.81 -5.49
N ASN A 147 9.20 14.98 -5.13
CA ASN A 147 8.29 15.85 -5.85
C ASN A 147 7.15 16.32 -4.96
N THR A 148 6.69 17.54 -5.17
CA THR A 148 5.47 18.10 -4.61
C THR A 148 4.69 18.75 -5.74
N THR A 149 3.43 18.33 -5.96
CA THR A 149 2.58 18.95 -6.96
C THR A 149 2.00 20.26 -6.46
N GLN A 150 1.44 21.07 -7.36
CA GLN A 150 0.76 22.32 -7.03
C GLN A 150 -0.42 22.08 -6.05
N GLY A 151 -1.10 20.94 -6.14
CA GLY A 151 -2.17 20.55 -5.22
C GLY A 151 -1.70 19.97 -3.89
N GLY A 152 -0.39 19.90 -3.66
CA GLY A 152 0.18 19.44 -2.39
C GLY A 152 0.42 17.93 -2.28
N LYS A 153 0.20 17.16 -3.36
CA LYS A 153 0.54 15.74 -3.37
C LYS A 153 2.07 15.59 -3.34
N LYS A 154 2.59 14.83 -2.39
CA LYS A 154 4.02 14.59 -2.20
C LYS A 154 4.39 13.18 -2.58
N THR A 155 5.44 13.01 -3.37
CA THR A 155 6.00 11.71 -3.76
C THR A 155 7.32 11.48 -3.06
N TYR A 156 7.45 10.34 -2.44
CA TYR A 156 8.63 9.88 -1.73
C TYR A 156 9.24 8.67 -2.44
N ARG A 157 10.56 8.55 -2.38
CA ARG A 157 11.31 7.46 -3.01
C ARG A 157 12.31 6.85 -2.04
N PHE A 158 12.33 5.53 -2.01
CA PHE A 158 13.38 4.74 -1.37
C PHE A 158 14.28 4.14 -2.44
N VAL A 159 15.58 4.31 -2.29
CA VAL A 159 16.61 3.71 -3.16
C VAL A 159 17.70 3.14 -2.25
N ASP A 160 18.03 1.86 -2.45
CA ASP A 160 19.13 1.18 -1.75
C ASP A 160 20.49 1.80 -2.10
#